data_1854d8191bc334b6f41217fe8a55499b
#
_entry.id   1854d8191bc334b6f41217fe8a55499b
#
_cell.length_a   1.000
_cell.length_b   1.000
_cell.length_c   1.000
_cell.angle_alpha   90.00
_cell.angle_beta   90.00
_cell.angle_gamma   90.00
#
_symmetry.space_group_name_H-M   'P 1'
#
loop_
_entity.id
_entity.type
_entity.pdbx_description
1 polymer ?
#
loop_
_entity_poly.entity_id
_entity_poly.type
_entity_poly.pdbx_seq_one_letter_code
_entity_poly.pdbx_strand_id
1 'polypeptide(L)'
;MALSSGGPALYAQYEREEDATIPLEHFYIQRKKSGLRSLLGKVYFSLSTGYATTPFRHQLDSFGIIQQADSLPLIFDHNNVAVRYSNWTNDVTGSNQALVPGAFRVNSDTTALGFRSKTFSIPIKASLHVEFDRYRIGGGYSLDYTRVGEFRPASYGSQISGYSLERSNMFIKHYFGMIGAMVYRYYEYAVVVDANIGGYSLGKDFAKNLMKKSVYINVGVRGEREFSEYFRLFIRPSYELKSYKLTIPETSQSLRHRLDGFYLNIGFTYRLPELRRCFLKTCHAQIDHAHGNREYRSRRHPIYKKQNPKYGENYPELIKYKGKNKTRLNPY
;
A
#
# COMPACT_ATOMS: atom_id res chain seq x y z
N MET A 1 -26.13 -11.35 63.28
CA MET A 1 -26.09 -10.43 62.15
C MET A 1 -25.02 -9.39 62.43
N ALA A 2 -23.84 -9.55 61.83
CA ALA A 2 -22.79 -8.54 61.92
C ALA A 2 -22.32 -8.26 60.50
N LEU A 3 -22.64 -7.07 60.01
CA LEU A 3 -22.16 -6.50 58.77
C LEU A 3 -20.80 -5.87 59.03
N SER A 4 -19.74 -6.45 58.46
CA SER A 4 -18.39 -5.89 58.50
C SER A 4 -18.23 -4.82 57.42
N SER A 5 -18.01 -3.60 57.88
CA SER A 5 -17.64 -2.43 57.06
C SER A 5 -16.18 -2.48 56.63
N GLY A 6 -15.90 -3.11 55.47
CA GLY A 6 -14.53 -3.22 54.91
C GLY A 6 -14.21 -2.21 53.79
N GLY A 7 -14.84 -1.01 53.80
CA GLY A 7 -14.75 -0.05 52.70
C GLY A 7 -13.66 1.04 52.72
N PRO A 8 -13.19 1.57 53.84
CA PRO A 8 -12.31 2.75 53.84
C PRO A 8 -10.81 2.42 53.71
N ALA A 9 -10.36 1.20 54.04
CA ALA A 9 -8.93 0.90 54.08
C ALA A 9 -8.26 0.73 52.68
N LEU A 10 -9.03 0.29 51.66
CA LEU A 10 -8.53 0.11 50.31
C LEU A 10 -8.37 1.44 49.56
N TYR A 11 -9.22 2.42 49.82
CA TYR A 11 -9.12 3.75 49.21
C TYR A 11 -7.93 4.56 49.78
N ALA A 12 -7.65 4.41 51.04
CA ALA A 12 -6.52 5.12 51.65
C ALA A 12 -5.12 4.62 51.20
N GLN A 13 -5.02 3.36 50.75
CA GLN A 13 -3.80 2.82 50.18
C GLN A 13 -3.58 3.30 48.75
N TYR A 14 -4.66 3.46 47.95
CA TYR A 14 -4.54 3.94 46.57
C TYR A 14 -4.16 5.42 46.49
N GLU A 15 -4.74 6.27 47.37
CA GLU A 15 -4.35 7.69 47.44
C GLU A 15 -2.90 7.93 47.95
N ARG A 16 -2.35 7.01 48.75
CA ARG A 16 -0.97 7.11 49.19
C ARG A 16 0.09 6.73 48.16
N GLU A 17 -0.29 5.89 47.17
CA GLU A 17 0.63 5.56 46.07
C GLU A 17 0.73 6.68 45.03
N GLU A 18 -0.35 7.47 44.84
CA GLU A 18 -0.33 8.60 43.89
C GLU A 18 0.49 9.79 44.43
N ASP A 19 0.52 10.01 45.76
CA ASP A 19 1.30 11.08 46.37
C ASP A 19 2.80 10.76 46.53
N ALA A 20 3.21 9.54 46.23
CA ALA A 20 4.61 9.10 46.27
C ALA A 20 5.34 9.31 44.93
N THR A 21 4.80 10.07 44.01
CA THR A 21 5.52 10.47 42.80
C THR A 21 6.70 11.35 43.15
N ILE A 22 7.91 10.86 42.86
CA ILE A 22 9.16 11.54 43.09
C ILE A 22 9.08 12.92 42.43
N PRO A 23 9.45 14.02 43.10
CA PRO A 23 9.37 15.38 42.53
C PRO A 23 10.07 15.55 41.19
N LEU A 24 10.99 14.65 40.85
CA LEU A 24 11.66 14.56 39.54
C LEU A 24 10.70 14.23 38.39
N GLU A 25 9.67 13.42 38.59
CA GLU A 25 8.71 13.09 37.53
C GLU A 25 7.83 14.30 37.18
N HIS A 26 7.42 15.08 38.14
CA HIS A 26 6.72 16.34 37.91
C HIS A 26 7.55 17.34 37.08
N PHE A 27 8.85 17.34 37.24
CA PHE A 27 9.77 18.16 36.44
C PHE A 27 9.87 17.70 34.99
N TYR A 28 9.71 16.38 34.72
CA TYR A 28 9.73 15.82 33.38
C TYR A 28 8.41 16.04 32.62
N ILE A 29 7.28 16.00 33.30
CA ILE A 29 5.95 16.20 32.72
C ILE A 29 5.74 17.63 32.21
N GLN A 30 6.34 18.64 32.85
CA GLN A 30 6.18 20.05 32.51
C GLN A 30 7.04 20.55 31.35
N ARG A 31 7.91 19.70 30.77
CA ARG A 31 8.79 20.12 29.70
C ARG A 31 8.03 20.35 28.40
N LYS A 32 8.02 21.59 27.91
CA LYS A 32 7.37 21.97 26.67
C LYS A 32 7.97 21.20 25.49
N LYS A 33 7.27 20.20 25.01
CA LYS A 33 7.55 19.57 23.72
C LYS A 33 7.25 20.58 22.61
N SER A 34 8.10 20.66 21.57
CA SER A 34 7.82 21.49 20.40
C SER A 34 6.53 20.98 19.74
N GLY A 35 5.46 21.78 19.71
CA GLY A 35 4.14 21.36 19.24
C GLY A 35 4.15 20.72 17.84
N LEU A 36 4.88 21.33 16.91
CA LEU A 36 5.02 20.77 15.55
C LEU A 36 5.72 19.40 15.55
N ARG A 37 6.77 19.23 16.33
CA ARG A 37 7.54 17.99 16.36
C ARG A 37 6.77 16.87 17.08
N SER A 38 5.99 17.20 18.11
CA SER A 38 5.08 16.25 18.77
C SER A 38 4.00 15.76 17.81
N LEU A 39 3.45 16.66 16.98
CA LEU A 39 2.49 16.29 15.94
C LEU A 39 3.13 15.37 14.88
N LEU A 40 4.28 15.76 14.35
CA LEU A 40 5.01 14.97 13.35
C LEU A 40 5.50 13.62 13.91
N GLY A 41 5.78 13.54 15.20
CA GLY A 41 6.16 12.30 15.88
C GLY A 41 5.04 11.27 15.95
N LYS A 42 3.77 11.65 15.74
CA LYS A 42 2.63 10.73 15.65
C LYS A 42 2.39 10.19 14.26
N VAL A 43 2.99 10.80 13.23
CA VAL A 43 2.81 10.45 11.83
C VAL A 43 3.92 9.50 11.37
N TYR A 44 3.49 8.39 10.79
CA TYR A 44 4.36 7.42 10.15
C TYR A 44 4.39 7.65 8.64
N PHE A 45 5.57 7.75 8.09
CA PHE A 45 5.83 7.78 6.66
C PHE A 45 6.23 6.40 6.18
N SER A 46 5.61 5.89 5.13
CA SER A 46 5.98 4.61 4.52
C SER A 46 6.34 4.81 3.05
N LEU A 47 7.42 4.14 2.64
CA LEU A 47 7.82 4.04 1.24
C LEU A 47 8.02 2.58 0.87
N SER A 48 7.48 2.16 -0.26
CA SER A 48 7.62 0.79 -0.74
C SER A 48 7.69 0.71 -2.25
N THR A 49 8.31 -0.36 -2.71
CA THR A 49 8.30 -0.79 -4.10
C THR A 49 8.03 -2.30 -4.14
N GLY A 50 7.81 -2.84 -5.32
CA GLY A 50 7.53 -4.27 -5.43
C GLY A 50 7.28 -4.72 -6.85
N TYR A 51 6.60 -5.83 -6.93
CA TYR A 51 6.19 -6.45 -8.17
C TYR A 51 4.69 -6.77 -8.14
N ALA A 52 4.03 -6.58 -9.28
CA ALA A 52 2.65 -6.96 -9.43
C ALA A 52 2.40 -7.68 -10.74
N THR A 53 1.53 -8.67 -10.68
CA THR A 53 0.98 -9.34 -11.86
C THR A 53 -0.50 -9.02 -11.96
N THR A 54 -0.87 -8.40 -13.08
CA THR A 54 -2.22 -7.89 -13.29
C THR A 54 -2.78 -8.44 -14.59
N PRO A 55 -3.58 -9.51 -14.56
CA PRO A 55 -4.27 -9.96 -15.76
C PRO A 55 -5.24 -8.86 -16.24
N PHE A 56 -4.98 -8.33 -17.41
CA PHE A 56 -5.86 -7.37 -18.05
C PHE A 56 -6.89 -8.15 -18.89
N ARG A 57 -8.17 -7.98 -18.60
CA ARG A 57 -9.26 -8.74 -19.22
C ARG A 57 -10.29 -7.80 -19.83
N HIS A 58 -10.65 -8.08 -21.06
CA HIS A 58 -11.78 -7.44 -21.73
C HIS A 58 -13.00 -8.36 -21.69
N GLN A 59 -14.18 -7.80 -21.48
CA GLN A 59 -15.46 -8.48 -21.59
C GLN A 59 -16.26 -7.84 -22.72
N LEU A 60 -16.62 -8.67 -23.70
CA LEU A 60 -17.31 -8.26 -24.91
C LEU A 60 -18.74 -8.80 -24.89
N ASP A 61 -19.50 -8.54 -23.82
CA ASP A 61 -20.80 -9.16 -23.55
C ASP A 61 -21.88 -8.80 -24.58
N SER A 62 -21.74 -7.66 -25.30
CA SER A 62 -22.72 -7.20 -26.32
C SER A 62 -22.07 -6.97 -27.67
N PHE A 63 -20.90 -7.55 -27.90
CA PHE A 63 -20.11 -7.35 -29.10
C PHE A 63 -19.78 -8.68 -29.76
N GLY A 64 -19.70 -8.67 -31.09
CA GLY A 64 -19.11 -9.76 -31.86
C GLY A 64 -17.69 -9.45 -32.28
N ILE A 65 -16.99 -10.46 -32.75
CA ILE A 65 -15.61 -10.36 -33.28
C ILE A 65 -15.62 -10.79 -34.72
N ILE A 66 -14.94 -10.03 -35.57
CA ILE A 66 -14.64 -10.37 -36.97
C ILE A 66 -13.13 -10.51 -37.08
N GLN A 67 -12.69 -11.65 -37.59
CA GLN A 67 -11.29 -11.91 -37.91
C GLN A 67 -11.14 -12.15 -39.41
N GLN A 68 -10.34 -11.34 -40.04
CA GLN A 68 -9.93 -11.54 -41.44
C GLN A 68 -8.51 -12.10 -41.47
N ALA A 69 -8.14 -12.77 -42.53
CA ALA A 69 -6.77 -13.26 -42.70
C ALA A 69 -5.79 -12.09 -42.61
N ASP A 70 -4.68 -12.31 -41.93
CA ASP A 70 -3.55 -11.37 -41.76
C ASP A 70 -3.93 -9.97 -41.25
N SER A 71 -5.08 -9.85 -40.57
CA SER A 71 -5.52 -8.59 -39.97
C SER A 71 -5.72 -8.67 -38.45
N LEU A 72 -5.77 -7.51 -37.80
CA LEU A 72 -6.16 -7.44 -36.41
C LEU A 72 -7.64 -7.76 -36.22
N PRO A 73 -8.04 -8.39 -35.10
CA PRO A 73 -9.45 -8.62 -34.82
C PRO A 73 -10.21 -7.29 -34.78
N LEU A 74 -11.41 -7.27 -35.32
CA LEU A 74 -12.33 -6.14 -35.25
C LEU A 74 -13.50 -6.51 -34.35
N ILE A 75 -13.95 -5.60 -33.51
CA ILE A 75 -15.23 -5.78 -32.78
C ILE A 75 -16.34 -5.02 -33.46
N PHE A 76 -17.55 -5.55 -33.38
CA PHE A 76 -18.76 -4.93 -33.90
C PHE A 76 -19.89 -5.04 -32.87
N ASP A 77 -20.81 -4.09 -32.94
CA ASP A 77 -22.04 -4.13 -32.14
C ASP A 77 -22.93 -5.27 -32.64
N HIS A 78 -23.44 -6.08 -31.70
CA HIS A 78 -24.35 -7.18 -31.99
C HIS A 78 -25.55 -6.75 -32.87
N ASN A 79 -26.09 -5.57 -32.61
CA ASN A 79 -27.25 -5.04 -33.35
C ASN A 79 -26.88 -4.35 -34.67
N ASN A 80 -25.60 -4.01 -34.88
CA ASN A 80 -25.16 -3.27 -36.06
C ASN A 80 -23.78 -3.70 -36.55
N VAL A 81 -23.77 -4.68 -37.43
CA VAL A 81 -22.52 -5.23 -37.99
C VAL A 81 -21.77 -4.23 -38.88
N ALA A 82 -22.43 -3.19 -39.36
CA ALA A 82 -21.79 -2.18 -40.18
C ALA A 82 -20.81 -1.32 -39.37
N VAL A 83 -21.07 -1.13 -38.09
CA VAL A 83 -20.24 -0.36 -37.18
C VAL A 83 -19.18 -1.26 -36.54
N ARG A 84 -17.93 -1.06 -36.92
CA ARG A 84 -16.79 -1.89 -36.52
C ARG A 84 -15.70 -1.04 -35.92
N TYR A 85 -14.95 -1.59 -34.95
CA TYR A 85 -13.90 -0.88 -34.24
C TYR A 85 -12.60 -1.68 -34.30
N SER A 86 -11.50 -1.00 -34.59
CA SER A 86 -10.14 -1.55 -34.62
C SER A 86 -9.41 -1.36 -33.29
N ASN A 87 -9.77 -0.35 -32.51
CA ASN A 87 -9.26 -0.11 -31.14
C ASN A 87 -10.45 0.09 -30.19
N TRP A 88 -10.40 -0.55 -29.02
CA TRP A 88 -11.43 -0.52 -27.97
C TRP A 88 -10.82 -0.71 -26.57
N THR A 89 -9.51 -0.53 -26.45
CA THR A 89 -8.79 -0.76 -25.19
C THR A 89 -8.53 0.52 -24.43
N ASN A 90 -7.91 1.49 -25.07
CA ASN A 90 -7.56 2.79 -24.52
C ASN A 90 -8.34 3.93 -25.18
N ASP A 91 -8.84 3.73 -26.39
CA ASP A 91 -9.70 4.62 -27.13
C ASP A 91 -10.66 3.80 -27.99
N VAL A 92 -11.61 4.45 -28.65
CA VAL A 92 -12.55 3.83 -29.57
C VAL A 92 -12.28 4.38 -30.98
N THR A 93 -11.79 3.52 -31.84
CA THR A 93 -11.48 3.90 -33.22
C THR A 93 -12.31 3.05 -34.19
N GLY A 94 -13.17 3.70 -34.95
CA GLY A 94 -13.95 3.04 -36.02
C GLY A 94 -13.06 2.45 -37.09
N SER A 95 -13.51 1.36 -37.70
CA SER A 95 -12.82 0.70 -38.80
C SER A 95 -13.65 0.79 -40.10
N ASN A 96 -13.05 1.33 -41.15
CA ASN A 96 -13.60 1.38 -42.49
C ASN A 96 -13.14 0.20 -43.37
N GLN A 97 -12.46 -0.79 -42.76
CA GLN A 97 -11.94 -1.95 -43.49
C GLN A 97 -13.09 -2.73 -44.15
N ALA A 98 -13.01 -2.95 -45.45
CA ALA A 98 -13.99 -3.77 -46.17
C ALA A 98 -13.97 -5.22 -45.66
N LEU A 99 -15.15 -5.83 -45.56
CA LEU A 99 -15.24 -7.24 -45.17
C LEU A 99 -14.91 -8.12 -46.36
N VAL A 100 -13.99 -9.04 -46.17
CA VAL A 100 -13.65 -10.06 -47.18
C VAL A 100 -14.59 -11.25 -47.02
N PRO A 101 -15.11 -11.83 -48.10
CA PRO A 101 -15.84 -13.08 -48.02
C PRO A 101 -15.02 -14.17 -47.35
N GLY A 102 -15.64 -14.93 -46.42
CA GLY A 102 -14.96 -15.98 -45.67
C GLY A 102 -14.29 -15.50 -44.38
N ALA A 103 -14.42 -14.23 -43.99
CA ALA A 103 -13.98 -13.76 -42.68
C ALA A 103 -14.66 -14.53 -41.54
N PHE A 104 -13.88 -14.96 -40.55
CA PHE A 104 -14.44 -15.60 -39.34
C PHE A 104 -15.25 -14.57 -38.55
N ARG A 105 -16.49 -14.93 -38.21
CA ARG A 105 -17.39 -14.06 -37.42
C ARG A 105 -18.00 -14.84 -36.28
N VAL A 106 -18.01 -14.26 -35.11
CA VAL A 106 -18.63 -14.84 -33.92
C VAL A 106 -19.31 -13.76 -33.08
N ASN A 107 -20.47 -14.07 -32.53
CA ASN A 107 -21.24 -13.19 -31.63
C ASN A 107 -21.15 -13.69 -30.20
N SER A 108 -21.35 -12.79 -29.23
CA SER A 108 -21.34 -13.10 -27.80
C SER A 108 -22.50 -13.97 -27.31
N ASP A 109 -23.55 -14.14 -28.12
CA ASP A 109 -24.74 -14.95 -27.75
C ASP A 109 -24.44 -16.43 -27.55
N THR A 110 -23.45 -16.93 -28.25
CA THR A 110 -23.07 -18.35 -28.21
C THR A 110 -21.96 -18.66 -27.22
N THR A 111 -21.10 -17.70 -26.93
CA THR A 111 -19.92 -17.90 -26.07
C THR A 111 -19.46 -16.58 -25.50
N ALA A 112 -19.03 -16.58 -24.24
CA ALA A 112 -18.41 -15.41 -23.62
C ALA A 112 -17.13 -15.01 -24.38
N LEU A 113 -17.21 -13.88 -25.08
CA LEU A 113 -16.10 -13.32 -25.83
C LEU A 113 -15.27 -12.38 -24.99
N GLY A 114 -13.98 -12.33 -25.27
CA GLY A 114 -13.06 -11.42 -24.60
C GLY A 114 -11.62 -11.69 -24.94
N PHE A 115 -10.77 -10.79 -24.46
CA PHE A 115 -9.33 -10.91 -24.59
C PHE A 115 -8.67 -10.84 -23.22
N ARG A 116 -7.52 -11.49 -23.09
CA ARG A 116 -6.71 -11.50 -21.87
C ARG A 116 -5.26 -11.18 -22.21
N SER A 117 -4.66 -10.30 -21.43
CA SER A 117 -3.23 -10.00 -21.49
C SER A 117 -2.58 -10.28 -20.15
N LYS A 118 -1.36 -10.78 -20.19
CA LYS A 118 -0.50 -10.82 -19.01
C LYS A 118 0.18 -9.46 -18.87
N THR A 119 -0.01 -8.84 -17.74
CA THR A 119 0.53 -7.51 -17.45
C THR A 119 1.36 -7.58 -16.18
N PHE A 120 2.52 -6.97 -16.18
CA PHE A 120 3.28 -6.82 -14.96
C PHE A 120 3.45 -5.34 -14.60
N SER A 121 3.59 -5.06 -13.31
CA SER A 121 3.77 -3.69 -12.84
C SER A 121 4.83 -3.62 -11.74
N ILE A 122 5.52 -2.50 -11.71
CA ILE A 122 6.47 -2.13 -10.64
C ILE A 122 5.86 -0.92 -9.93
N PRO A 123 5.22 -1.10 -8.77
CA PRO A 123 4.66 -0.01 -8.00
C PRO A 123 5.74 0.69 -7.17
N ILE A 124 5.66 2.02 -7.11
CA ILE A 124 6.36 2.87 -6.14
C ILE A 124 5.28 3.56 -5.33
N LYS A 125 5.20 3.27 -4.03
CA LYS A 125 4.11 3.69 -3.16
C LYS A 125 4.63 4.46 -1.97
N ALA A 126 4.11 5.66 -1.77
CA ALA A 126 4.35 6.49 -0.60
C ALA A 126 3.05 6.69 0.17
N SER A 127 3.08 6.57 1.49
CA SER A 127 1.91 6.78 2.33
C SER A 127 2.26 7.39 3.68
N LEU A 128 1.31 8.14 4.24
CA LEU A 128 1.33 8.69 5.58
C LEU A 128 0.18 8.09 6.38
N HIS A 129 0.45 7.70 7.62
CA HIS A 129 -0.59 7.19 8.49
C HIS A 129 -0.32 7.55 9.96
N VAL A 130 -1.37 7.51 10.74
CA VAL A 130 -1.33 7.64 12.19
C VAL A 130 -1.79 6.31 12.78
N GLU A 131 -1.15 5.90 13.87
CA GLU A 131 -1.49 4.68 14.60
C GLU A 131 -2.23 5.05 15.90
N PHE A 132 -3.35 4.38 16.14
CA PHE A 132 -4.17 4.49 17.34
C PHE A 132 -4.34 3.08 17.90
N ASP A 133 -3.61 2.75 18.95
CA ASP A 133 -3.58 1.40 19.52
C ASP A 133 -3.30 0.34 18.45
N ARG A 134 -4.31 -0.40 18.02
CA ARG A 134 -4.21 -1.43 17.00
C ARG A 134 -4.59 -0.94 15.59
N TYR A 135 -5.19 0.23 15.49
CA TYR A 135 -5.72 0.74 14.23
C TYR A 135 -4.77 1.72 13.57
N ARG A 136 -4.83 1.76 12.24
CA ARG A 136 -4.08 2.68 11.40
C ARG A 136 -5.03 3.37 10.44
N ILE A 137 -4.89 4.69 10.34
CA ILE A 137 -5.65 5.49 9.40
C ILE A 137 -4.67 6.42 8.68
N GLY A 138 -4.80 6.51 7.39
CA GLY A 138 -3.92 7.35 6.60
C GLY A 138 -4.31 7.46 5.15
N GLY A 139 -3.35 7.83 4.34
CA GLY A 139 -3.53 7.91 2.90
C GLY A 139 -2.20 7.92 2.18
N GLY A 140 -2.25 7.81 0.88
CA GLY A 140 -1.04 7.77 0.10
C GLY A 140 -1.26 7.87 -1.40
N TYR A 141 -0.14 7.77 -2.08
CA TYR A 141 -0.03 7.83 -3.52
C TYR A 141 0.86 6.70 -4.02
N SER A 142 0.48 6.09 -5.14
CA SER A 142 1.29 5.11 -5.86
C SER A 142 1.44 5.50 -7.32
N LEU A 143 2.63 5.25 -7.84
CA LEU A 143 2.94 5.33 -9.25
C LEU A 143 3.39 3.95 -9.71
N ASP A 144 2.59 3.31 -10.56
CA ASP A 144 2.85 1.98 -11.05
C ASP A 144 3.34 2.06 -12.51
N TYR A 145 4.59 1.69 -12.75
CA TYR A 145 5.08 1.42 -14.10
C TYR A 145 4.52 0.08 -14.53
N THR A 146 3.70 0.07 -15.57
CA THR A 146 2.96 -1.11 -16.02
C THR A 146 3.31 -1.41 -17.47
N ARG A 147 3.66 -2.67 -17.75
CA ARG A 147 3.85 -3.18 -19.09
C ARG A 147 2.77 -4.19 -19.43
N VAL A 148 1.99 -3.88 -20.46
CA VAL A 148 0.92 -4.74 -20.99
C VAL A 148 1.49 -5.64 -22.06
N GLY A 149 1.24 -6.93 -21.94
CA GLY A 149 1.60 -7.91 -22.98
C GLY A 149 0.58 -7.97 -24.10
N GLU A 150 0.77 -8.93 -24.98
CA GLU A 150 -0.16 -9.25 -26.05
C GLU A 150 -1.52 -9.68 -25.50
N PHE A 151 -2.59 -9.18 -26.08
CA PHE A 151 -3.94 -9.63 -25.82
C PHE A 151 -4.27 -10.86 -26.66
N ARG A 152 -4.61 -11.94 -25.98
CA ARG A 152 -5.01 -13.20 -26.61
C ARG A 152 -6.49 -13.44 -26.39
N PRO A 153 -7.20 -13.98 -27.38
CA PRO A 153 -8.61 -14.28 -27.25
C PRO A 153 -8.84 -15.33 -26.15
N ALA A 154 -9.93 -15.15 -25.39
CA ALA A 154 -10.31 -16.08 -24.34
C ALA A 154 -10.95 -17.35 -24.91
N SER A 155 -11.59 -17.22 -26.06
CA SER A 155 -12.27 -18.28 -26.83
C SER A 155 -11.85 -18.17 -28.30
N TYR A 156 -11.92 -19.26 -29.04
CA TYR A 156 -11.60 -19.34 -30.49
C TYR A 156 -10.14 -18.93 -30.81
N GLY A 157 -9.19 -19.35 -29.99
CA GLY A 157 -7.76 -18.98 -30.15
C GLY A 157 -7.10 -19.50 -31.44
N SER A 158 -7.72 -20.44 -32.17
CA SER A 158 -7.27 -20.91 -33.47
C SER A 158 -7.79 -20.06 -34.64
N GLN A 159 -8.89 -19.34 -34.42
CA GLN A 159 -9.56 -18.53 -35.46
C GLN A 159 -9.36 -17.03 -35.29
N ILE A 160 -9.10 -16.59 -34.04
CA ILE A 160 -8.95 -15.17 -33.70
C ILE A 160 -7.49 -14.93 -33.32
N SER A 161 -6.86 -13.97 -34.00
CA SER A 161 -5.49 -13.58 -33.71
C SER A 161 -5.37 -12.73 -32.40
N GLY A 162 -4.21 -12.78 -31.78
CA GLY A 162 -3.89 -11.84 -30.72
C GLY A 162 -3.58 -10.45 -31.28
N TYR A 163 -3.60 -9.44 -30.40
CA TYR A 163 -3.19 -8.08 -30.74
C TYR A 163 -2.38 -7.44 -29.62
N SER A 164 -1.52 -6.51 -29.99
CA SER A 164 -0.74 -5.74 -29.03
C SER A 164 -1.12 -4.26 -29.11
N LEU A 165 -1.05 -3.58 -27.99
CA LEU A 165 -1.19 -2.13 -27.99
C LEU A 165 0.02 -1.47 -28.65
N GLU A 166 -0.18 -0.39 -29.36
CA GLU A 166 0.91 0.43 -29.92
C GLU A 166 1.91 0.85 -28.83
N ARG A 167 1.38 1.21 -27.66
CA ARG A 167 2.17 1.52 -26.45
C ARG A 167 1.88 0.50 -25.37
N SER A 168 2.80 -0.45 -25.23
CA SER A 168 2.72 -1.50 -24.22
C SER A 168 3.03 -1.01 -22.81
N ASN A 169 3.72 0.14 -22.66
CA ASN A 169 4.16 0.68 -21.38
C ASN A 169 3.29 1.86 -20.97
N MET A 170 2.82 1.85 -19.71
CA MET A 170 1.99 2.92 -19.17
C MET A 170 2.33 3.19 -17.71
N PHE A 171 2.03 4.41 -17.25
CA PHE A 171 2.07 4.78 -15.84
C PHE A 171 0.66 4.91 -15.30
N ILE A 172 0.33 4.11 -14.28
CA ILE A 172 -0.92 4.20 -13.56
C ILE A 172 -0.66 4.90 -12.23
N LYS A 173 -1.43 5.94 -11.95
CA LYS A 173 -1.34 6.71 -10.71
C LYS A 173 -2.51 6.34 -9.83
N HIS A 174 -2.25 6.04 -8.53
CA HIS A 174 -3.29 5.76 -7.55
C HIS A 174 -3.21 6.79 -6.42
N TYR A 175 -4.37 7.22 -5.93
CA TYR A 175 -4.53 8.00 -4.72
C TYR A 175 -5.55 7.30 -3.84
N PHE A 176 -5.23 7.13 -2.56
CA PHE A 176 -6.03 6.29 -1.69
C PHE A 176 -6.02 6.76 -0.25
N GLY A 177 -7.13 6.52 0.43
CA GLY A 177 -7.21 6.41 1.87
C GLY A 177 -6.82 4.99 2.31
N MET A 178 -6.18 4.87 3.46
CA MET A 178 -5.74 3.61 4.05
C MET A 178 -6.38 3.44 5.42
N ILE A 179 -6.93 2.26 5.66
CA ILE A 179 -7.36 1.79 6.98
C ILE A 179 -6.70 0.45 7.25
N GLY A 180 -6.35 0.19 8.49
CA GLY A 180 -5.72 -1.09 8.84
C GLY A 180 -5.86 -1.39 10.32
N ALA A 181 -5.68 -2.65 10.66
CA ALA A 181 -5.67 -3.13 12.02
C ALA A 181 -4.53 -4.13 12.25
N MET A 182 -3.82 -3.97 13.35
CA MET A 182 -2.83 -4.93 13.81
C MET A 182 -3.55 -6.11 14.44
N VAL A 183 -3.43 -7.28 13.82
CA VAL A 183 -4.11 -8.52 14.24
C VAL A 183 -3.23 -9.39 15.12
N TYR A 184 -1.92 -9.28 14.98
CA TYR A 184 -0.98 -10.08 15.75
C TYR A 184 0.31 -9.30 16.01
N ARG A 185 0.88 -9.44 17.22
CA ARG A 185 2.17 -8.89 17.59
C ARG A 185 2.93 -9.87 18.47
N TYR A 186 4.18 -10.12 18.09
CA TYR A 186 5.09 -10.96 18.84
C TYR A 186 6.48 -10.32 18.84
N TYR A 187 6.91 -9.80 19.98
CA TYR A 187 8.15 -9.05 20.14
C TYR A 187 8.31 -7.95 19.07
N GLU A 188 9.25 -8.16 18.15
CA GLU A 188 9.60 -7.23 17.07
C GLU A 188 8.75 -7.40 15.81
N TYR A 189 7.91 -8.43 15.76
CA TYR A 189 7.11 -8.77 14.60
C TYR A 189 5.66 -8.38 14.80
N ALA A 190 5.10 -7.79 13.78
CA ALA A 190 3.67 -7.45 13.76
C ALA A 190 3.04 -7.88 12.45
N VAL A 191 1.80 -8.32 12.52
CA VAL A 191 0.97 -8.63 11.35
C VAL A 191 -0.20 -7.65 11.35
N VAL A 192 -0.36 -6.95 10.25
CA VAL A 192 -1.40 -5.93 10.05
C VAL A 192 -2.21 -6.29 8.82
N VAL A 193 -3.51 -6.28 8.94
CA VAL A 193 -4.42 -6.34 7.80
C VAL A 193 -4.81 -4.92 7.44
N ASP A 194 -4.68 -4.55 6.18
CA ASP A 194 -5.00 -3.20 5.73
C ASP A 194 -5.77 -3.19 4.41
N ALA A 195 -6.56 -2.15 4.20
CA ALA A 195 -7.26 -1.87 2.96
C ALA A 195 -6.95 -0.44 2.50
N ASN A 196 -6.70 -0.30 1.20
CA ASN A 196 -6.56 0.99 0.54
C ASN A 196 -7.75 1.18 -0.39
N ILE A 197 -8.43 2.31 -0.28
CA ILE A 197 -9.63 2.63 -1.07
C ILE A 197 -9.43 4.02 -1.66
N GLY A 198 -9.70 4.16 -2.95
CA GLY A 198 -9.52 5.46 -3.59
C GLY A 198 -9.78 5.45 -5.08
N GLY A 199 -9.05 6.27 -5.80
CA GLY A 199 -9.14 6.39 -7.23
C GLY A 199 -7.82 6.11 -7.94
N TYR A 200 -7.88 5.95 -9.24
CA TYR A 200 -6.71 5.79 -10.07
C TYR A 200 -6.84 6.57 -11.38
N SER A 201 -5.71 6.85 -12.00
CA SER A 201 -5.63 7.49 -13.31
C SER A 201 -4.74 6.67 -14.22
N LEU A 202 -5.29 6.26 -15.35
CA LEU A 202 -4.55 5.67 -16.45
C LEU A 202 -3.79 6.76 -17.22
N GLY A 203 -2.77 6.39 -17.97
CA GLY A 203 -1.90 7.31 -18.70
C GLY A 203 -2.64 8.28 -19.64
N LYS A 204 -1.86 9.10 -20.34
CA LYS A 204 -2.42 10.11 -21.27
C LYS A 204 -3.04 9.49 -22.52
N ASP A 205 -2.65 8.27 -22.86
CA ASP A 205 -3.07 7.56 -24.05
C ASP A 205 -4.51 7.00 -23.95
N PHE A 206 -5.17 7.20 -22.81
CA PHE A 206 -6.54 6.76 -22.59
C PHE A 206 -7.54 7.92 -22.79
N ALA A 207 -8.59 7.66 -23.60
CA ALA A 207 -9.66 8.61 -23.87
C ALA A 207 -10.52 8.86 -22.62
N LYS A 208 -10.14 9.88 -21.83
CA LYS A 208 -10.76 10.17 -20.54
C LYS A 208 -12.24 10.53 -20.62
N ASN A 209 -12.66 11.12 -21.72
CA ASN A 209 -14.05 11.49 -22.03
C ASN A 209 -14.98 10.28 -22.26
N LEU A 210 -14.43 9.18 -22.76
CA LEU A 210 -15.19 7.96 -23.03
C LEU A 210 -15.14 6.96 -21.87
N MET A 211 -14.29 7.22 -20.88
CA MET A 211 -13.94 6.26 -19.84
C MET A 211 -14.62 6.56 -18.49
N LYS A 212 -15.34 5.58 -17.95
CA LYS A 212 -15.86 5.58 -16.59
C LYS A 212 -15.07 4.59 -15.71
N LYS A 213 -14.34 5.09 -14.73
CA LYS A 213 -13.51 4.28 -13.83
C LYS A 213 -14.30 3.84 -12.61
N SER A 214 -14.03 2.63 -12.11
CA SER A 214 -14.51 2.14 -10.83
C SER A 214 -13.66 2.71 -9.67
N VAL A 215 -14.10 2.47 -8.46
CA VAL A 215 -13.30 2.67 -7.25
C VAL A 215 -12.13 1.68 -7.25
N TYR A 216 -10.97 2.13 -6.84
CA TYR A 216 -9.80 1.32 -6.57
C TYR A 216 -9.88 0.76 -5.14
N ILE A 217 -9.78 -0.55 -5.00
CA ILE A 217 -9.74 -1.25 -3.72
C ILE A 217 -8.55 -2.19 -3.73
N ASN A 218 -7.71 -2.10 -2.70
CA ASN A 218 -6.56 -3.00 -2.54
C ASN A 218 -6.51 -3.48 -1.09
N VAL A 219 -6.72 -4.78 -0.87
CA VAL A 219 -6.68 -5.41 0.45
C VAL A 219 -5.40 -6.21 0.58
N GLY A 220 -4.72 -6.09 1.72
CA GLY A 220 -3.46 -6.75 1.94
C GLY A 220 -3.19 -7.14 3.38
N VAL A 221 -2.20 -7.99 3.53
CA VAL A 221 -1.63 -8.37 4.81
C VAL A 221 -0.19 -7.86 4.84
N ARG A 222 0.17 -7.16 5.89
CA ARG A 222 1.50 -6.59 6.06
C ARG A 222 2.21 -7.28 7.21
N GLY A 223 3.31 -7.97 6.92
CA GLY A 223 4.26 -8.45 7.93
C GLY A 223 5.32 -7.38 8.19
N GLU A 224 5.45 -6.94 9.41
CA GLU A 224 6.40 -5.90 9.82
C GLU A 224 7.43 -6.44 10.78
N ARG A 225 8.66 -5.94 10.67
CA ARG A 225 9.72 -6.12 11.65
C ARG A 225 10.18 -4.77 12.16
N GLU A 226 10.09 -4.55 13.45
CA GLU A 226 10.54 -3.34 14.13
C GLU A 226 12.04 -3.42 14.43
N PHE A 227 12.82 -2.54 13.83
CA PHE A 227 14.24 -2.39 14.11
C PHE A 227 14.52 -1.36 15.20
N SER A 228 13.63 -0.38 15.29
CA SER A 228 13.62 0.63 16.35
C SER A 228 12.20 1.16 16.50
N GLU A 229 11.96 2.01 17.51
CA GLU A 229 10.69 2.72 17.68
C GLU A 229 10.31 3.59 16.47
N TYR A 230 11.30 3.95 15.66
CA TYR A 230 11.14 4.89 14.54
C TYR A 230 11.25 4.24 13.18
N PHE A 231 11.73 3.01 13.10
CA PHE A 231 12.01 2.35 11.83
C PHE A 231 11.55 0.90 11.81
N ARG A 232 10.73 0.58 10.82
CA ARG A 232 10.20 -0.76 10.57
C ARG A 232 10.43 -1.12 9.11
N LEU A 233 10.76 -2.37 8.82
CA LEU A 233 10.68 -2.95 7.50
C LEU A 233 9.41 -3.77 7.38
N PHE A 234 8.84 -3.84 6.17
CA PHE A 234 7.66 -4.64 5.93
C PHE A 234 7.65 -5.31 4.56
N ILE A 235 6.92 -6.41 4.50
CA ILE A 235 6.51 -7.09 3.27
C ILE A 235 4.99 -7.11 3.27
N ARG A 236 4.37 -6.79 2.12
CA ARG A 236 2.92 -6.67 1.99
C ARG A 236 2.43 -7.35 0.71
N PRO A 237 2.04 -8.64 0.76
CA PRO A 237 1.19 -9.24 -0.25
C PRO A 237 -0.20 -8.58 -0.20
N SER A 238 -0.78 -8.31 -1.37
CA SER A 238 -2.11 -7.69 -1.46
C SER A 238 -2.78 -8.01 -2.79
N TYR A 239 -4.10 -7.97 -2.78
CA TYR A 239 -4.93 -8.13 -3.95
C TYR A 239 -5.66 -6.83 -4.25
N GLU A 240 -5.65 -6.46 -5.53
CA GLU A 240 -6.17 -5.19 -6.02
C GLU A 240 -7.32 -5.43 -6.98
N LEU A 241 -8.39 -4.67 -6.79
CA LEU A 241 -9.59 -4.64 -7.63
C LEU A 241 -9.68 -3.28 -8.29
N LYS A 242 -9.63 -3.25 -9.62
CA LYS A 242 -9.88 -2.05 -10.40
C LYS A 242 -10.45 -2.41 -11.78
N SER A 243 -11.39 -1.61 -12.24
CA SER A 243 -12.01 -1.79 -13.55
C SER A 243 -12.42 -0.45 -14.14
N TYR A 244 -12.47 -0.38 -15.45
CA TYR A 244 -13.09 0.75 -16.14
C TYR A 244 -14.03 0.27 -17.24
N LYS A 245 -14.95 1.14 -17.61
CA LYS A 245 -15.84 0.95 -18.76
C LYS A 245 -15.47 1.99 -19.80
N LEU A 246 -15.36 1.56 -21.04
CA LEU A 246 -15.18 2.42 -22.21
C LEU A 246 -16.52 2.52 -22.94
N THR A 247 -17.08 3.71 -23.01
CA THR A 247 -18.36 3.94 -23.68
C THR A 247 -18.12 4.19 -25.16
N ILE A 248 -18.88 3.51 -26.00
CA ILE A 248 -18.84 3.67 -27.43
C ILE A 248 -19.87 4.74 -27.83
N PRO A 249 -19.43 5.88 -28.40
CA PRO A 249 -20.30 7.04 -28.63
C PRO A 249 -21.53 6.74 -29.50
N GLU A 250 -21.38 5.94 -30.55
CA GLU A 250 -22.39 5.69 -31.55
C GLU A 250 -23.52 4.77 -31.08
N THR A 251 -23.22 3.85 -30.17
CA THR A 251 -24.15 2.80 -29.72
C THR A 251 -24.57 2.96 -28.26
N SER A 252 -23.95 3.87 -27.51
CA SER A 252 -24.12 4.03 -26.06
C SER A 252 -23.80 2.77 -25.25
N GLN A 253 -23.26 1.74 -25.88
CA GLN A 253 -22.82 0.52 -25.22
C GLN A 253 -21.47 0.75 -24.50
N SER A 254 -21.17 -0.09 -23.54
CA SER A 254 -19.92 0.02 -22.80
C SER A 254 -19.17 -1.30 -22.72
N LEU A 255 -17.89 -1.23 -23.05
CA LEU A 255 -16.94 -2.33 -22.89
C LEU A 255 -16.35 -2.31 -21.49
N ARG A 256 -16.39 -3.44 -20.82
CA ARG A 256 -15.83 -3.58 -19.48
C ARG A 256 -14.41 -4.13 -19.51
N HIS A 257 -13.51 -3.40 -18.84
CA HIS A 257 -12.11 -3.77 -18.71
C HIS A 257 -11.78 -3.98 -17.24
N ARG A 258 -11.17 -5.12 -16.89
CA ARG A 258 -10.76 -5.46 -15.53
C ARG A 258 -9.25 -5.58 -15.47
N LEU A 259 -8.67 -4.93 -14.45
CA LEU A 259 -7.24 -4.92 -14.16
C LEU A 259 -6.97 -5.37 -12.71
N ASP A 260 -7.66 -6.42 -12.29
CA ASP A 260 -7.44 -7.00 -10.95
C ASP A 260 -6.04 -7.59 -10.90
N GLY A 261 -5.35 -7.50 -9.77
CA GLY A 261 -3.98 -8.00 -9.71
C GLY A 261 -3.48 -8.35 -8.31
N PHE A 262 -2.46 -9.18 -8.31
CA PHE A 262 -1.72 -9.52 -7.10
C PHE A 262 -0.45 -8.68 -7.02
N TYR A 263 -0.22 -8.07 -5.87
CA TYR A 263 0.90 -7.20 -5.56
C TYR A 263 1.72 -7.77 -4.42
N LEU A 264 3.03 -7.76 -4.55
CA LEU A 264 3.98 -8.02 -3.47
C LEU A 264 4.86 -6.78 -3.31
N ASN A 265 4.66 -6.04 -2.22
CA ASN A 265 5.41 -4.84 -1.91
C ASN A 265 6.38 -5.08 -0.76
N ILE A 266 7.57 -4.51 -0.86
CA ILE A 266 8.58 -4.46 0.19
C ILE A 266 8.89 -2.99 0.45
N GLY A 267 8.99 -2.62 1.71
CA GLY A 267 9.23 -1.21 2.04
C GLY A 267 9.63 -1.00 3.49
N PHE A 268 9.70 0.26 3.84
CA PHE A 268 9.98 0.67 5.19
C PHE A 268 8.96 1.70 5.67
N THR A 269 8.81 1.76 6.98
CA THR A 269 8.05 2.78 7.68
C THR A 269 8.98 3.53 8.62
N TYR A 270 8.90 4.84 8.59
CA TYR A 270 9.71 5.73 9.42
C TYR A 270 8.83 6.72 10.18
N ARG A 271 9.10 6.91 11.47
CA ARG A 271 8.50 7.94 12.32
C ARG A 271 9.55 8.96 12.73
N LEU A 272 9.21 10.23 12.64
CA LEU A 272 10.12 11.28 13.08
C LEU A 272 10.25 11.25 14.62
N PRO A 273 11.49 11.16 15.17
CA PRO A 273 11.67 11.20 16.61
C PRO A 273 11.17 12.51 17.23
N GLU A 274 10.42 12.41 18.32
CA GLU A 274 9.88 13.57 19.04
C GLU A 274 10.99 14.42 19.67
N LEU A 275 11.99 13.77 20.24
CA LEU A 275 13.11 14.44 20.86
C LEU A 275 14.25 14.73 19.87
N ARG A 276 14.92 15.84 20.09
CA ARG A 276 16.12 16.18 19.32
C ARG A 276 17.29 15.28 19.74
N ARG A 277 18.20 15.05 18.81
CA ARG A 277 19.46 14.34 19.11
C ARG A 277 20.26 15.12 20.15
N CYS A 278 20.87 14.43 21.10
CA CYS A 278 21.79 15.03 22.09
C CYS A 278 22.90 15.81 21.38
N PHE A 279 23.14 17.04 21.84
CA PHE A 279 24.14 17.95 21.25
C PHE A 279 25.56 17.66 21.76
N LEU A 280 25.70 17.11 22.96
CA LEU A 280 27.00 16.82 23.55
C LEU A 280 27.66 15.63 22.85
N LYS A 281 28.84 15.84 22.26
CA LYS A 281 29.61 14.80 21.56
C LYS A 281 30.11 13.69 22.49
N THR A 282 30.37 14.03 23.74
CA THR A 282 30.86 13.13 24.78
C THR A 282 29.77 12.36 25.51
N CYS A 283 28.48 12.63 25.19
CA CYS A 283 27.38 11.94 25.83
C CYS A 283 27.25 10.51 25.29
N HIS A 284 27.36 9.52 26.17
CA HIS A 284 27.24 8.09 25.85
C HIS A 284 25.87 7.49 26.20
N ALA A 285 24.93 8.32 26.68
CA ALA A 285 23.59 7.86 27.02
C ALA A 285 22.90 7.19 25.80
N GLN A 286 22.38 5.98 26.02
CA GLN A 286 21.75 5.15 24.97
C GLN A 286 20.23 5.30 24.90
N ILE A 287 19.66 6.02 25.85
CA ILE A 287 18.25 6.28 26.06
C ILE A 287 17.97 7.77 25.95
N ASP A 288 16.71 8.15 26.06
CA ASP A 288 16.33 9.53 26.26
C ASP A 288 16.82 10.01 27.63
N HIS A 289 17.41 11.19 27.65
CA HIS A 289 18.07 11.75 28.84
C HIS A 289 17.99 13.27 28.82
N ALA A 290 18.20 13.88 29.98
CA ALA A 290 18.18 15.32 30.11
C ALA A 290 19.57 15.92 30.23
N HIS A 291 19.74 17.11 29.64
CA HIS A 291 20.82 18.03 29.90
C HIS A 291 20.20 19.38 30.27
N GLY A 292 20.34 19.76 31.55
CA GLY A 292 19.63 20.91 32.10
C GLY A 292 18.12 20.74 32.01
N ASN A 293 17.43 21.74 31.51
CA ASN A 293 15.97 21.77 31.40
C ASN A 293 15.41 21.17 30.12
N ARG A 294 16.19 20.42 29.33
CA ARG A 294 15.77 19.89 28.05
C ARG A 294 16.07 18.41 27.91
N GLU A 295 15.15 17.69 27.35
CA GLU A 295 15.30 16.30 27.01
C GLU A 295 15.85 16.11 25.59
N TYR A 296 16.66 15.09 25.44
CA TYR A 296 17.31 14.72 24.20
C TYR A 296 17.27 13.21 24.03
N ARG A 297 17.05 12.75 22.80
CA ARG A 297 17.26 11.35 22.48
C ARG A 297 18.75 11.01 22.39
N SER A 298 19.06 9.74 22.48
CA SER A 298 20.43 9.26 22.31
C SER A 298 21.05 9.76 20.99
N ARG A 299 22.38 9.83 20.95
CA ARG A 299 23.14 10.20 19.74
C ARG A 299 23.11 9.13 18.65
N ARG A 300 22.67 7.92 18.97
CA ARG A 300 22.61 6.82 18.00
C ARG A 300 21.54 7.08 16.96
N HIS A 301 21.78 6.56 15.75
CA HIS A 301 20.84 6.72 14.66
C HIS A 301 19.54 5.95 14.97
N PRO A 302 18.36 6.54 14.78
CA PRO A 302 17.08 5.94 15.15
C PRO A 302 16.76 4.65 14.38
N ILE A 303 17.45 4.37 13.27
CA ILE A 303 17.29 3.12 12.50
C ILE A 303 17.84 1.89 13.23
N TYR A 304 18.84 2.06 14.12
CA TYR A 304 19.62 0.93 14.65
C TYR A 304 19.27 0.51 16.07
N LYS A 305 18.38 1.22 16.79
CA LYS A 305 18.12 0.85 18.19
C LYS A 305 16.68 1.08 18.60
N LYS A 306 16.11 0.04 19.17
CA LYS A 306 15.09 0.17 20.19
C LYS A 306 15.71 0.82 21.41
N GLN A 307 14.99 1.70 22.09
CA GLN A 307 15.32 2.06 23.44
C GLN A 307 15.37 0.79 24.28
N ASN A 308 16.29 0.74 25.19
CA ASN A 308 16.45 -0.42 26.03
C ASN A 308 15.21 -0.61 26.93
N PRO A 309 14.37 -1.64 26.72
CA PRO A 309 13.19 -1.86 27.57
C PRO A 309 13.55 -2.25 29.01
N LYS A 310 14.81 -2.52 29.28
CA LYS A 310 15.34 -2.92 30.58
C LYS A 310 16.29 -1.87 31.17
N TYR A 311 15.91 -0.60 31.01
CA TYR A 311 16.66 0.51 31.59
C TYR A 311 16.79 0.33 33.10
N GLY A 312 17.99 0.52 33.60
CA GLY A 312 18.33 0.35 35.03
C GLY A 312 18.71 -1.07 35.44
N GLU A 313 18.57 -2.05 34.59
CA GLU A 313 19.09 -3.40 34.81
C GLU A 313 20.51 -3.54 34.24
N ASN A 314 21.46 -4.01 35.05
CA ASN A 314 22.81 -4.38 34.60
C ASN A 314 22.75 -5.70 33.81
N TYR A 315 22.28 -5.65 32.60
CA TYR A 315 22.23 -6.81 31.70
C TYR A 315 23.45 -6.81 30.80
N PRO A 316 24.30 -7.83 30.83
CA PRO A 316 25.47 -7.94 29.96
C PRO A 316 25.07 -7.93 28.46
N GLU A 317 23.88 -8.46 28.13
CA GLU A 317 23.33 -8.49 26.77
C GLU A 317 22.95 -7.12 26.21
N LEU A 318 22.81 -6.10 27.03
CA LEU A 318 22.51 -4.74 26.60
C LEU A 318 23.69 -4.06 25.92
N ILE A 319 24.88 -4.53 26.19
CA ILE A 319 26.09 -4.10 25.52
C ILE A 319 26.34 -5.06 24.37
N LYS A 320 25.89 -4.69 23.17
CA LYS A 320 26.24 -5.45 21.98
C LYS A 320 27.71 -5.28 21.67
N TYR A 321 28.50 -6.28 21.97
CA TYR A 321 29.90 -6.37 21.60
C TYR A 321 30.00 -6.57 20.09
N LYS A 322 30.24 -5.49 19.35
CA LYS A 322 30.55 -5.52 17.92
C LYS A 322 31.91 -4.90 17.64
N GLY A 323 32.67 -5.49 16.74
CA GLY A 323 33.98 -4.99 16.34
C GLY A 323 35.02 -5.07 17.46
N LYS A 324 35.74 -3.98 17.74
CA LYS A 324 36.82 -3.90 18.74
C LYS A 324 36.38 -4.21 20.17
N ASN A 325 35.07 -4.22 20.45
CA ASN A 325 34.54 -4.48 21.81
C ASN A 325 34.12 -5.94 22.03
N LYS A 326 34.34 -6.82 21.07
CA LYS A 326 33.99 -8.25 21.19
C LYS A 326 34.59 -8.98 22.38
N THR A 327 35.75 -8.54 22.81
CA THR A 327 36.55 -9.19 23.90
C THR A 327 36.52 -8.42 25.19
N ARG A 328 35.89 -7.25 25.24
CA ARG A 328 35.77 -6.50 26.51
C ARG A 328 34.54 -6.99 27.26
N LEU A 329 34.75 -7.65 28.36
CA LEU A 329 33.75 -7.88 29.38
C LEU A 329 33.18 -6.54 29.84
N ASN A 330 31.89 -6.53 30.19
CA ASN A 330 31.25 -5.39 30.77
C ASN A 330 32.04 -4.99 32.03
N PRO A 331 32.50 -3.74 32.17
CA PRO A 331 33.25 -3.32 33.33
C PRO A 331 32.40 -3.18 34.60
N TYR A 332 31.10 -3.48 34.57
CA TYR A 332 30.20 -3.44 35.71
C TYR A 332 29.67 -4.84 36.02
#